data_4b166408f208ffd4c437d476e669cde8
#
_entry.id   4b166408f208ffd4c437d476e669cde8
#
_cell.length_a   1.000
_cell.length_b   1.000
_cell.length_c   1.000
_cell.angle_alpha   90.00
_cell.angle_beta   90.00
_cell.angle_gamma   90.00
#
_symmetry.space_group_name_H-M   'P 1'
#
loop_
_entity.id
_entity.type
_entity.pdbx_description
1 polymer ?
#
loop_
_entity_poly.entity_id
_entity_poly.type
_entity_poly.pdbx_seq_one_letter_code
_entity_poly.pdbx_strand_id
1 'polypeptide(L)'
;MDYSTLGNKVAKAYTFKGSKHKPFLAPRGVFVANNMLFVSDTGQNRVFIWNTIPTTEFAEPDVILGQELIEDSGRNSNASVSSKTLHYPSGLWSDGEKLIVADAWNHRVLIWHTLPTKNAQPADVVLGQPNFETNQPNVEGQAANPKANTLNWPYGVFSDGKSLWVADTGNRRVLFFDDIPIENFAAADKVIGKPDFNTRDYENNDPIWPYSVKISVNGVLAIADTQFYRILVWNDKNNAFSKPANIIIGQDNFDACGQNQFRLSPEANTLNWTYDACFYKEGILVNDTGNSRVLGFDSIPKTNNAPADWLIGRPDFQTSSEYKGNLTGTQSAIYWPFSITTFNDKLFLADTGNHRIIICDL
;
A
#
# COMPACT_ATOMS: atom_id res chain seq x y z
N MET A 1 -2.71 -23.12 -17.77
CA MET A 1 -3.42 -22.80 -16.51
C MET A 1 -4.76 -22.17 -16.91
N ASP A 2 -5.85 -22.65 -16.38
CA ASP A 2 -7.15 -22.03 -16.63
C ASP A 2 -7.35 -20.90 -15.60
N TYR A 3 -7.25 -19.65 -16.06
CA TYR A 3 -7.37 -18.43 -15.23
C TYR A 3 -8.78 -17.85 -15.25
N SER A 4 -9.73 -18.52 -15.91
CA SER A 4 -11.16 -18.12 -15.98
C SER A 4 -11.79 -17.95 -14.59
N THR A 5 -11.18 -18.52 -13.55
CA THR A 5 -11.64 -18.45 -12.17
C THR A 5 -11.20 -17.20 -11.40
N LEU A 6 -10.25 -16.40 -11.92
CA LEU A 6 -9.83 -15.14 -11.25
C LEU A 6 -10.81 -13.99 -11.47
N GLY A 7 -11.65 -14.03 -12.49
CA GLY A 7 -12.67 -13.02 -12.79
C GLY A 7 -12.85 -12.80 -14.28
N ASN A 8 -14.00 -12.33 -14.68
CA ASN A 8 -14.39 -12.16 -16.08
C ASN A 8 -13.57 -11.11 -16.87
N LYS A 9 -12.83 -10.25 -16.17
CA LYS A 9 -11.98 -9.20 -16.77
C LYS A 9 -10.50 -9.63 -16.86
N VAL A 10 -10.13 -10.82 -16.38
CA VAL A 10 -8.76 -11.32 -16.42
C VAL A 10 -8.55 -12.19 -17.65
N ALA A 11 -7.76 -11.69 -18.60
CA ALA A 11 -7.47 -12.44 -19.84
C ALA A 11 -6.39 -13.49 -19.64
N LYS A 12 -5.37 -13.18 -18.83
CA LYS A 12 -4.24 -14.07 -18.54
C LYS A 12 -3.65 -13.70 -17.18
N ALA A 13 -3.27 -14.69 -16.40
CA ALA A 13 -2.58 -14.43 -15.13
C ALA A 13 -1.43 -15.41 -14.91
N TYR A 14 -0.43 -15.00 -14.14
CA TYR A 14 0.60 -15.87 -13.64
C TYR A 14 1.01 -15.48 -12.22
N THR A 15 1.56 -16.43 -11.51
CA THR A 15 2.07 -16.28 -10.16
C THR A 15 3.56 -16.01 -10.19
N PHE A 16 4.01 -15.03 -9.43
CA PHE A 16 5.41 -14.73 -9.19
C PHE A 16 5.72 -14.85 -7.69
N LYS A 17 6.73 -15.65 -7.34
CA LYS A 17 7.10 -15.98 -5.95
C LYS A 17 8.45 -15.41 -5.50
N GLY A 18 9.07 -14.57 -6.33
CA GLY A 18 10.37 -13.95 -6.03
C GLY A 18 11.54 -14.88 -6.37
N SER A 19 12.56 -14.90 -5.51
CA SER A 19 13.72 -15.78 -5.68
C SER A 19 13.37 -17.24 -5.42
N LYS A 20 13.98 -18.16 -6.20
CA LYS A 20 13.86 -19.58 -5.95
C LYS A 20 14.58 -20.03 -4.67
N HIS A 21 15.67 -19.35 -4.32
CA HIS A 21 16.45 -19.65 -3.11
C HIS A 21 15.72 -19.22 -1.84
N LYS A 22 15.06 -18.07 -1.88
CA LYS A 22 14.27 -17.55 -0.75
C LYS A 22 13.00 -16.88 -1.27
N PRO A 23 11.91 -17.63 -1.46
CA PRO A 23 10.64 -17.08 -1.91
C PRO A 23 10.08 -16.00 -0.98
N PHE A 24 9.13 -15.20 -1.47
CA PHE A 24 8.45 -14.19 -0.67
C PHE A 24 7.86 -14.75 0.62
N LEU A 25 7.86 -13.91 1.65
CA LEU A 25 7.11 -14.12 2.88
C LEU A 25 6.24 -12.91 3.17
N ALA A 26 4.93 -13.04 3.01
CA ALA A 26 3.95 -12.00 3.27
C ALA A 26 4.30 -10.64 2.61
N PRO A 27 4.48 -10.58 1.26
CA PRO A 27 4.74 -9.31 0.59
C PRO A 27 3.54 -8.36 0.76
N ARG A 28 3.79 -7.10 1.17
CA ARG A 28 2.74 -6.12 1.43
C ARG A 28 2.81 -4.88 0.54
N GLY A 29 3.87 -4.71 -0.22
CA GLY A 29 4.02 -3.62 -1.18
C GLY A 29 4.39 -4.16 -2.54
N VAL A 30 3.71 -3.69 -3.58
CA VAL A 30 4.07 -3.94 -4.99
C VAL A 30 3.91 -2.65 -5.77
N PHE A 31 4.91 -2.32 -6.59
CA PHE A 31 4.87 -1.15 -7.47
C PHE A 31 5.61 -1.45 -8.77
N VAL A 32 5.20 -0.77 -9.84
CA VAL A 32 5.83 -0.90 -11.15
C VAL A 32 6.05 0.50 -11.73
N ALA A 33 7.26 0.75 -12.19
CA ALA A 33 7.63 1.96 -12.92
C ALA A 33 8.65 1.60 -14.01
N ASN A 34 8.54 2.19 -15.19
CA ASN A 34 9.48 2.01 -16.30
C ASN A 34 9.83 0.53 -16.60
N ASN A 35 8.83 -0.36 -16.54
CA ASN A 35 8.97 -1.82 -16.70
C ASN A 35 9.84 -2.51 -15.62
N MET A 36 10.11 -1.84 -14.52
CA MET A 36 10.78 -2.37 -13.33
C MET A 36 9.75 -2.81 -12.30
N LEU A 37 10.03 -3.87 -11.56
CA LEU A 37 9.18 -4.34 -10.47
C LEU A 37 9.86 -4.10 -9.12
N PHE A 38 9.11 -3.56 -8.18
CA PHE A 38 9.50 -3.30 -6.79
C PHE A 38 8.55 -4.06 -5.86
N VAL A 39 9.09 -4.82 -4.90
CA VAL A 39 8.28 -5.58 -3.94
C VAL A 39 8.83 -5.43 -2.53
N SER A 40 7.99 -4.97 -1.61
CA SER A 40 8.27 -5.06 -0.17
C SER A 40 7.96 -6.49 0.30
N ASP A 41 8.99 -7.30 0.47
CA ASP A 41 8.93 -8.64 1.08
C ASP A 41 8.94 -8.50 2.60
N THR A 42 7.81 -8.03 3.11
CA THR A 42 7.63 -7.49 4.45
C THR A 42 7.97 -8.49 5.55
N GLY A 43 7.56 -9.76 5.39
CA GLY A 43 7.84 -10.81 6.37
C GLY A 43 9.33 -11.16 6.49
N GLN A 44 10.15 -10.72 5.53
CA GLN A 44 11.60 -10.91 5.53
C GLN A 44 12.37 -9.58 5.63
N ASN A 45 11.69 -8.48 5.98
CA ASN A 45 12.30 -7.17 6.25
C ASN A 45 13.22 -6.66 5.14
N ARG A 46 12.76 -6.77 3.88
CA ARG A 46 13.54 -6.39 2.70
C ARG A 46 12.66 -5.87 1.57
N VAL A 47 13.26 -5.12 0.65
CA VAL A 47 12.67 -4.72 -0.61
C VAL A 47 13.50 -5.33 -1.74
N PHE A 48 12.81 -5.92 -2.70
CA PHE A 48 13.40 -6.43 -3.93
C PHE A 48 13.14 -5.49 -5.10
N ILE A 49 14.13 -5.38 -5.98
CA ILE A 49 14.05 -4.64 -7.24
C ILE A 49 14.43 -5.58 -8.38
N TRP A 50 13.59 -5.62 -9.42
CA TRP A 50 13.88 -6.23 -10.71
C TRP A 50 13.90 -5.14 -11.77
N ASN A 51 14.97 -5.01 -12.54
CA ASN A 51 15.12 -4.05 -13.62
C ASN A 51 14.18 -4.32 -14.80
N THR A 52 13.61 -5.52 -14.86
CA THR A 52 12.55 -5.89 -15.80
C THR A 52 11.51 -6.74 -15.08
N ILE A 53 10.24 -6.57 -15.44
CA ILE A 53 9.14 -7.36 -14.88
C ILE A 53 9.39 -8.85 -15.17
N PRO A 54 9.52 -9.71 -14.13
CA PRO A 54 9.70 -11.15 -14.32
C PRO A 54 8.51 -11.77 -15.04
N THR A 55 8.80 -12.76 -15.91
CA THR A 55 7.77 -13.50 -16.68
C THR A 55 7.65 -14.95 -16.27
N THR A 56 8.42 -15.39 -15.28
CA THR A 56 8.46 -16.77 -14.75
C THR A 56 8.03 -16.77 -13.29
N GLU A 57 7.71 -17.94 -12.76
CA GLU A 57 7.30 -18.11 -11.35
C GLU A 57 8.37 -17.65 -10.36
N PHE A 58 9.65 -17.81 -10.71
CA PHE A 58 10.79 -17.39 -9.91
C PHE A 58 11.78 -16.60 -10.77
N ALA A 59 12.33 -15.53 -10.20
CA ALA A 59 13.44 -14.79 -10.76
C ALA A 59 14.25 -14.16 -9.63
N GLU A 60 15.58 -14.21 -9.73
CA GLU A 60 16.43 -13.55 -8.74
C GLU A 60 16.32 -12.01 -8.90
N PRO A 61 16.27 -11.28 -7.79
CA PRO A 61 16.24 -9.81 -7.84
C PRO A 61 17.61 -9.27 -8.29
N ASP A 62 17.58 -8.14 -8.98
CA ASP A 62 18.79 -7.39 -9.32
C ASP A 62 19.37 -6.67 -8.11
N VAL A 63 18.50 -6.22 -7.18
CA VAL A 63 18.90 -5.51 -5.94
C VAL A 63 18.03 -5.95 -4.78
N ILE A 64 18.66 -6.06 -3.60
CA ILE A 64 18.04 -6.34 -2.31
C ILE A 64 18.32 -5.17 -1.36
N LEU A 65 17.29 -4.54 -0.81
CA LEU A 65 17.44 -3.51 0.23
C LEU A 65 16.98 -4.03 1.58
N GLY A 66 17.60 -3.55 2.66
CA GLY A 66 17.31 -3.98 4.02
C GLY A 66 18.11 -5.21 4.50
N GLN A 67 18.64 -5.98 3.55
CA GLN A 67 19.49 -7.17 3.79
C GLN A 67 20.66 -7.15 2.82
N GLU A 68 21.81 -7.74 3.20
CA GLU A 68 22.96 -7.83 2.32
C GLU A 68 22.91 -9.08 1.40
N LEU A 69 22.41 -10.19 1.94
CA LEU A 69 22.30 -11.46 1.24
C LEU A 69 20.84 -11.89 1.08
N ILE A 70 20.58 -12.72 0.09
CA ILE A 70 19.24 -13.24 -0.20
C ILE A 70 18.72 -14.13 0.94
N GLU A 71 19.58 -14.80 1.66
CA GLU A 71 19.27 -15.70 2.77
C GLU A 71 18.86 -14.94 4.04
N ASP A 72 19.29 -13.68 4.18
CA ASP A 72 19.04 -12.87 5.35
C ASP A 72 17.58 -12.40 5.41
N SER A 73 17.03 -12.31 6.63
CA SER A 73 15.62 -11.93 6.82
C SER A 73 15.33 -11.26 8.17
N GLY A 74 16.36 -11.00 8.97
CA GLY A 74 16.20 -10.41 10.29
C GLY A 74 15.75 -8.95 10.25
N ARG A 75 14.95 -8.54 11.24
CA ARG A 75 14.62 -7.12 11.41
C ARG A 75 15.92 -6.31 11.52
N ASN A 76 15.99 -5.22 10.78
CA ASN A 76 17.19 -4.39 10.71
C ASN A 76 18.46 -5.21 10.45
N SER A 77 18.35 -6.28 9.64
CA SER A 77 19.49 -7.19 9.32
C SER A 77 20.14 -7.83 10.59
N ASN A 78 19.33 -8.08 11.64
CA ASN A 78 19.79 -8.53 12.97
C ASN A 78 20.75 -7.58 13.67
N ALA A 79 20.77 -6.31 13.29
CA ALA A 79 21.65 -5.27 13.80
C ALA A 79 20.88 -4.07 14.34
N SER A 80 21.57 -3.00 14.65
CA SER A 80 20.97 -1.70 14.95
C SER A 80 20.35 -1.09 13.69
N VAL A 81 19.32 -0.26 13.89
CA VAL A 81 18.74 0.52 12.80
C VAL A 81 19.78 1.46 12.16
N SER A 82 19.76 1.56 10.83
CA SER A 82 20.72 2.37 10.06
C SER A 82 20.11 2.75 8.70
N SER A 83 20.83 3.52 7.89
CA SER A 83 20.43 3.87 6.52
C SER A 83 20.28 2.68 5.56
N LYS A 84 20.80 1.50 5.92
CA LYS A 84 20.81 0.28 5.10
C LYS A 84 19.75 -0.75 5.51
N THR A 85 19.12 -0.58 6.66
CA THR A 85 18.31 -1.62 7.29
C THR A 85 16.83 -1.30 7.20
N LEU A 86 15.98 -2.34 7.23
CA LEU A 86 14.52 -2.23 7.18
C LEU A 86 13.87 -3.09 8.28
N HIS A 87 12.72 -2.63 8.76
CA HIS A 87 11.85 -3.39 9.64
C HIS A 87 10.39 -3.26 9.21
N TYR A 88 9.84 -4.34 8.67
CA TYR A 88 8.47 -4.39 8.18
C TYR A 88 8.19 -3.34 7.08
N PRO A 89 9.01 -3.28 6.01
CA PRO A 89 8.74 -2.37 4.90
C PRO A 89 7.36 -2.69 4.30
N SER A 90 6.59 -1.64 3.98
CA SER A 90 5.23 -1.78 3.50
C SER A 90 5.04 -1.10 2.14
N GLY A 91 4.38 0.05 2.11
CA GLY A 91 4.18 0.81 0.89
C GLY A 91 5.50 1.30 0.29
N LEU A 92 5.54 1.33 -1.03
CA LEU A 92 6.68 1.84 -1.78
C LEU A 92 6.22 2.55 -3.06
N TRP A 93 7.05 3.45 -3.55
CA TRP A 93 6.83 4.20 -4.76
C TRP A 93 8.16 4.42 -5.50
N SER A 94 8.10 4.42 -6.82
CA SER A 94 9.24 4.76 -7.69
C SER A 94 8.76 5.42 -8.96
N ASP A 95 9.58 6.30 -9.55
CA ASP A 95 9.43 6.80 -10.93
C ASP A 95 10.40 6.09 -11.90
N GLY A 96 11.18 5.12 -11.40
CA GLY A 96 12.24 4.44 -12.15
C GLY A 96 13.61 5.14 -12.03
N GLU A 97 13.68 6.29 -11.36
CA GLU A 97 14.91 7.02 -11.03
C GLU A 97 15.10 7.14 -9.53
N LYS A 98 14.01 7.31 -8.77
CA LYS A 98 13.95 7.43 -7.31
C LYS A 98 13.20 6.25 -6.72
N LEU A 99 13.45 5.99 -5.45
CA LEU A 99 12.69 5.02 -4.66
C LEU A 99 12.33 5.62 -3.30
N ILE A 100 11.09 5.42 -2.88
CA ILE A 100 10.59 5.81 -1.56
C ILE A 100 9.98 4.57 -0.90
N VAL A 101 10.36 4.27 0.34
CA VAL A 101 9.91 3.09 1.08
C VAL A 101 9.40 3.49 2.46
N ALA A 102 8.18 3.07 2.79
CA ALA A 102 7.64 3.12 4.13
C ALA A 102 8.27 2.00 4.98
N ASP A 103 9.24 2.33 5.82
CA ASP A 103 9.89 1.44 6.79
C ASP A 103 9.11 1.46 8.10
N ALA A 104 7.92 0.81 8.05
CA ALA A 104 6.80 1.07 8.94
C ALA A 104 7.12 0.86 10.42
N TRP A 105 7.80 -0.23 10.78
CA TRP A 105 8.09 -0.55 12.17
C TRP A 105 9.38 0.09 12.71
N ASN A 106 10.11 0.80 11.86
CA ASN A 106 11.11 1.78 12.27
C ASN A 106 10.54 3.20 12.33
N HIS A 107 9.23 3.37 12.14
CA HIS A 107 8.50 4.64 12.22
C HIS A 107 9.10 5.73 11.36
N ARG A 108 9.49 5.38 10.12
CA ARG A 108 10.18 6.28 9.18
C ARG A 108 9.84 5.97 7.72
N VAL A 109 10.14 6.93 6.86
CA VAL A 109 10.17 6.75 5.40
C VAL A 109 11.60 6.96 4.94
N LEU A 110 12.10 6.08 4.08
CA LEU A 110 13.42 6.17 3.47
C LEU A 110 13.29 6.57 2.00
N ILE A 111 14.17 7.48 1.57
CA ILE A 111 14.20 8.00 0.20
C ILE A 111 15.60 7.75 -0.40
N TRP A 112 15.62 7.22 -1.61
CA TRP A 112 16.77 7.16 -2.50
C TRP A 112 16.50 8.09 -3.69
N HIS A 113 17.29 9.15 -3.85
CA HIS A 113 17.18 10.10 -4.96
C HIS A 113 17.75 9.56 -6.27
N THR A 114 18.54 8.52 -6.18
CA THR A 114 19.01 7.73 -7.32
C THR A 114 18.69 6.27 -7.04
N LEU A 115 18.10 5.58 -8.02
CA LEU A 115 17.68 4.20 -7.85
C LEU A 115 18.84 3.32 -7.38
N PRO A 116 18.66 2.51 -6.32
CA PRO A 116 19.68 1.61 -5.82
C PRO A 116 20.15 0.61 -6.88
N THR A 117 21.45 0.40 -6.97
CA THR A 117 22.09 -0.54 -7.90
C THR A 117 22.88 -1.63 -7.18
N LYS A 118 22.93 -1.60 -5.85
CA LYS A 118 23.67 -2.56 -5.00
C LYS A 118 22.81 -3.00 -3.83
N ASN A 119 23.05 -4.22 -3.39
CA ASN A 119 22.41 -4.72 -2.17
C ASN A 119 22.76 -3.85 -0.97
N ALA A 120 21.81 -3.70 -0.05
CA ALA A 120 21.93 -2.89 1.16
C ALA A 120 22.46 -1.46 0.88
N GLN A 121 22.16 -0.89 -0.29
CA GLN A 121 22.55 0.49 -0.58
C GLN A 121 21.87 1.42 0.43
N PRO A 122 22.65 2.32 1.11
CA PRO A 122 22.09 3.25 2.08
C PRO A 122 21.10 4.20 1.41
N ALA A 123 20.04 4.55 2.16
CA ALA A 123 19.13 5.61 1.76
C ALA A 123 19.81 6.98 1.88
N ASP A 124 19.35 7.94 1.07
CA ASP A 124 19.89 9.31 1.06
C ASP A 124 19.20 10.17 2.12
N VAL A 125 17.88 9.95 2.37
CA VAL A 125 17.08 10.76 3.30
C VAL A 125 16.20 9.86 4.17
N VAL A 126 16.03 10.28 5.43
CA VAL A 126 15.07 9.71 6.38
C VAL A 126 14.05 10.75 6.81
N LEU A 127 12.76 10.40 6.73
CA LEU A 127 11.65 11.20 7.27
C LEU A 127 11.05 10.50 8.49
N GLY A 128 10.52 11.27 9.43
CA GLY A 128 9.90 10.76 10.65
C GLY A 128 10.87 10.53 11.81
N GLN A 129 12.17 10.51 11.53
CA GLN A 129 13.25 10.34 12.50
C GLN A 129 14.34 11.38 12.26
N PRO A 130 15.01 11.90 13.32
CA PRO A 130 16.03 12.93 13.17
C PRO A 130 17.31 12.44 12.45
N ASN A 131 17.55 11.14 12.46
CA ASN A 131 18.68 10.47 11.79
C ASN A 131 18.34 9.01 11.48
N PHE A 132 19.26 8.29 10.85
CA PHE A 132 19.04 6.88 10.46
C PHE A 132 19.15 5.88 11.62
N GLU A 133 19.69 6.29 12.77
CA GLU A 133 19.99 5.44 13.93
C GLU A 133 18.86 5.43 14.97
N THR A 134 17.77 6.21 14.75
CA THR A 134 16.60 6.27 15.63
C THR A 134 15.38 5.63 14.97
N ASN A 135 14.46 5.08 15.79
CA ASN A 135 13.28 4.38 15.32
C ASN A 135 12.12 4.38 16.32
N GLN A 136 12.03 5.36 17.21
CA GLN A 136 10.92 5.43 18.13
C GLN A 136 9.70 6.10 17.46
N PRO A 137 8.46 5.63 17.72
CA PRO A 137 7.27 6.32 17.24
C PRO A 137 7.26 7.77 17.71
N ASN A 138 6.95 8.71 16.82
CA ASN A 138 6.99 10.14 17.07
C ASN A 138 8.30 10.64 17.71
N VAL A 139 9.43 9.93 17.46
CA VAL A 139 10.78 10.19 17.97
C VAL A 139 10.92 9.94 19.48
N GLU A 140 9.97 10.36 20.29
CA GLU A 140 10.01 10.33 21.76
C GLU A 140 9.21 9.16 22.35
N GLY A 141 8.66 8.28 21.51
CA GLY A 141 7.90 7.09 21.92
C GLY A 141 6.38 7.21 21.68
N GLN A 142 5.67 6.11 21.92
CA GLN A 142 4.24 5.98 21.61
C GLN A 142 3.36 7.02 22.32
N ALA A 143 3.80 7.52 23.47
CA ALA A 143 3.05 8.54 24.24
C ALA A 143 3.28 9.98 23.76
N ALA A 144 4.25 10.21 22.88
CA ALA A 144 4.58 11.54 22.40
C ALA A 144 3.52 12.09 21.44
N ASN A 145 3.32 13.40 21.47
CA ASN A 145 2.48 14.05 20.49
C ASN A 145 3.17 14.06 19.12
N PRO A 146 2.41 13.81 18.04
CA PRO A 146 2.94 13.95 16.70
C PRO A 146 3.35 15.41 16.41
N LYS A 147 4.25 15.60 15.45
CA LYS A 147 4.70 16.89 14.92
C LYS A 147 4.73 16.81 13.40
N ALA A 148 4.93 17.90 12.70
CA ALA A 148 4.99 17.92 11.24
C ALA A 148 6.10 17.02 10.64
N ASN A 149 7.14 16.73 11.41
CA ASN A 149 8.32 15.95 11.01
C ASN A 149 8.43 14.58 11.70
N THR A 150 7.41 14.13 12.43
CA THR A 150 7.42 12.83 13.12
C THR A 150 6.44 11.84 12.50
N LEU A 151 6.70 10.54 12.61
CA LEU A 151 5.87 9.47 12.08
C LEU A 151 5.63 8.38 13.14
N ASN A 152 4.49 7.70 12.99
CA ASN A 152 4.13 6.52 13.77
C ASN A 152 3.48 5.47 12.85
N TRP A 153 4.16 4.35 12.61
CA TRP A 153 3.72 3.30 11.68
C TRP A 153 3.27 3.86 10.31
N PRO A 154 4.12 4.51 9.53
CA PRO A 154 3.77 4.88 8.18
C PRO A 154 3.68 3.61 7.32
N TYR A 155 2.49 3.30 6.80
CA TYR A 155 2.31 2.11 5.97
C TYR A 155 2.26 2.41 4.47
N GLY A 156 1.82 3.59 4.07
CA GLY A 156 1.67 3.96 2.68
C GLY A 156 2.47 5.19 2.28
N VAL A 157 3.04 5.17 1.09
CA VAL A 157 3.66 6.32 0.44
C VAL A 157 3.20 6.42 -1.01
N PHE A 158 3.07 7.62 -1.50
CA PHE A 158 2.79 7.91 -2.91
C PHE A 158 3.43 9.24 -3.32
N SER A 159 3.89 9.31 -4.56
CA SER A 159 4.37 10.56 -5.16
C SER A 159 3.85 10.70 -6.59
N ASP A 160 3.70 11.93 -7.04
CA ASP A 160 3.46 12.28 -8.45
C ASP A 160 4.77 12.64 -9.19
N GLY A 161 5.93 12.32 -8.60
CA GLY A 161 7.26 12.65 -9.10
C GLY A 161 7.82 13.96 -8.55
N LYS A 162 6.96 14.83 -8.03
CA LYS A 162 7.31 16.10 -7.38
C LYS A 162 6.98 16.07 -5.89
N SER A 163 5.72 15.91 -5.55
CA SER A 163 5.22 15.96 -4.18
C SER A 163 5.19 14.57 -3.54
N LEU A 164 5.17 14.49 -2.22
CA LEU A 164 5.09 13.23 -1.47
C LEU A 164 3.90 13.22 -0.52
N TRP A 165 3.15 12.12 -0.50
CA TRP A 165 2.11 11.80 0.48
C TRP A 165 2.54 10.60 1.31
N VAL A 166 2.37 10.69 2.63
CA VAL A 166 2.70 9.62 3.58
C VAL A 166 1.48 9.31 4.44
N ALA A 167 0.97 8.09 4.34
CA ALA A 167 -0.05 7.58 5.25
C ALA A 167 0.60 7.27 6.61
N ASP A 168 0.54 8.23 7.53
CA ASP A 168 1.04 8.17 8.91
C ASP A 168 -0.02 7.51 9.79
N THR A 169 -0.18 6.21 9.58
CA THR A 169 -1.30 5.37 10.02
C THR A 169 -1.48 5.40 11.54
N GLY A 170 -0.38 5.27 12.29
CA GLY A 170 -0.42 5.27 13.76
C GLY A 170 -0.81 6.62 14.37
N ASN A 171 -0.65 7.71 13.63
CA ASN A 171 -1.13 9.04 14.00
C ASN A 171 -2.48 9.41 13.32
N ARG A 172 -3.06 8.48 12.54
CA ARG A 172 -4.37 8.64 11.87
C ARG A 172 -4.45 9.90 11.00
N ARG A 173 -3.46 10.07 10.12
CA ARG A 173 -3.34 11.23 9.23
C ARG A 173 -2.57 10.89 7.96
N VAL A 174 -2.73 11.73 6.94
CA VAL A 174 -1.82 11.75 5.80
C VAL A 174 -1.00 13.03 5.85
N LEU A 175 0.32 12.91 5.79
CA LEU A 175 1.24 14.02 5.65
C LEU A 175 1.53 14.28 4.18
N PHE A 176 1.62 15.56 3.82
CA PHE A 176 1.91 16.02 2.48
C PHE A 176 3.12 16.94 2.47
N PHE A 177 4.02 16.71 1.52
CA PHE A 177 5.20 17.51 1.24
C PHE A 177 5.08 18.06 -0.18
N ASP A 178 5.21 19.39 -0.35
CA ASP A 178 5.10 20.06 -1.65
C ASP A 178 6.17 19.61 -2.64
N ASP A 179 7.35 19.20 -2.15
CA ASP A 179 8.43 18.58 -2.90
C ASP A 179 8.91 17.30 -2.20
N ILE A 180 9.45 16.32 -2.94
CA ILE A 180 10.11 15.15 -2.35
C ILE A 180 11.31 15.66 -1.52
N PRO A 181 11.33 15.45 -0.18
CA PRO A 181 12.35 16.01 0.70
C PRO A 181 13.77 15.54 0.36
N ILE A 182 14.73 16.46 0.43
CA ILE A 182 16.15 16.22 0.21
C ILE A 182 16.97 16.28 1.50
N GLU A 183 16.33 16.61 2.62
CA GLU A 183 16.96 16.70 3.94
C GLU A 183 16.31 15.75 4.93
N ASN A 184 17.10 15.21 5.87
CA ASN A 184 16.58 14.38 6.94
C ASN A 184 15.61 15.16 7.83
N PHE A 185 14.61 14.46 8.33
CA PHE A 185 13.67 15.01 9.31
C PHE A 185 12.88 16.22 8.81
N ALA A 186 12.73 16.38 7.51
CA ALA A 186 11.93 17.45 6.91
C ALA A 186 10.50 17.46 7.48
N ALA A 187 9.97 18.66 7.70
CA ALA A 187 8.59 18.86 8.13
C ALA A 187 7.64 18.79 6.92
N ALA A 188 6.50 18.18 7.12
CA ALA A 188 5.41 18.20 6.14
C ALA A 188 4.79 19.61 6.03
N ASP A 189 4.29 19.95 4.84
CA ASP A 189 3.67 21.24 4.55
C ASP A 189 2.18 21.27 4.89
N LYS A 190 1.48 20.12 4.73
CA LYS A 190 0.04 20.00 4.99
C LYS A 190 -0.30 18.64 5.61
N VAL A 191 -1.47 18.58 6.24
CA VAL A 191 -2.01 17.38 6.86
C VAL A 191 -3.45 17.16 6.42
N ILE A 192 -3.82 15.88 6.21
CA ILE A 192 -5.21 15.43 6.00
C ILE A 192 -5.61 14.57 7.18
N GLY A 193 -6.86 14.71 7.64
CA GLY A 193 -7.43 13.89 8.71
C GLY A 193 -7.27 14.46 10.11
N LYS A 194 -6.49 15.51 10.28
CA LYS A 194 -6.32 16.23 11.54
C LYS A 194 -6.43 17.74 11.34
N PRO A 195 -6.84 18.50 12.36
CA PRO A 195 -6.90 19.96 12.27
C PRO A 195 -5.51 20.61 12.19
N ASP A 196 -4.50 19.97 12.74
CA ASP A 196 -3.11 20.41 12.74
C ASP A 196 -2.14 19.21 12.87
N PHE A 197 -0.83 19.50 12.89
CA PHE A 197 0.21 18.47 12.98
C PHE A 197 0.37 17.86 14.39
N ASN A 198 -0.12 18.52 15.44
CA ASN A 198 0.18 18.16 16.82
C ASN A 198 -0.99 17.46 17.51
N THR A 199 -2.16 17.45 16.89
CA THR A 199 -3.34 16.79 17.43
C THR A 199 -3.13 15.28 17.47
N ARG A 200 -3.11 14.76 18.70
CA ARG A 200 -3.10 13.34 19.01
C ARG A 200 -4.46 12.96 19.57
N ASP A 201 -5.38 12.62 18.70
CA ASP A 201 -6.69 12.20 19.11
C ASP A 201 -6.89 10.74 18.75
N TYR A 202 -7.15 9.91 19.77
CA TYR A 202 -7.52 8.50 19.64
C TYR A 202 -9.00 8.26 19.94
N GLU A 203 -9.77 9.35 20.15
CA GLU A 203 -11.19 9.25 20.38
C GLU A 203 -11.94 8.96 19.07
N ASN A 204 -13.24 8.63 19.21
CA ASN A 204 -14.10 8.19 18.10
C ASN A 204 -14.33 9.21 16.97
N ASN A 205 -13.75 10.41 17.08
CA ASN A 205 -13.93 11.51 16.12
C ASN A 205 -12.77 11.65 15.12
N ASP A 206 -11.82 10.72 15.10
CA ASP A 206 -10.77 10.73 14.09
C ASP A 206 -11.38 10.45 12.71
N PRO A 207 -11.32 11.39 11.77
CA PRO A 207 -12.03 11.27 10.50
C PRO A 207 -11.47 10.19 9.58
N ILE A 208 -10.19 9.77 9.78
CA ILE A 208 -9.55 8.75 8.97
C ILE A 208 -8.60 7.88 9.79
N TRP A 209 -8.40 6.62 9.29
CA TRP A 209 -7.31 5.75 9.70
C TRP A 209 -6.62 5.21 8.44
N PRO A 210 -5.77 6.01 7.80
CA PRO A 210 -5.28 5.74 6.46
C PRO A 210 -4.21 4.65 6.47
N TYR A 211 -4.26 3.76 5.48
CA TYR A 211 -3.21 2.77 5.22
C TYR A 211 -2.49 3.06 3.90
N SER A 212 -3.20 3.49 2.88
CA SER A 212 -2.62 3.92 1.62
C SER A 212 -3.24 5.22 1.11
N VAL A 213 -2.51 5.88 0.23
CA VAL A 213 -2.92 7.06 -0.50
C VAL A 213 -2.51 6.90 -1.96
N LYS A 214 -3.39 7.22 -2.88
CA LYS A 214 -3.14 7.16 -4.34
C LYS A 214 -3.71 8.39 -5.02
N ILE A 215 -3.06 8.79 -6.10
CA ILE A 215 -3.53 9.91 -6.91
C ILE A 215 -3.53 9.48 -8.37
N SER A 216 -4.63 9.76 -9.06
CA SER A 216 -4.74 9.53 -10.49
C SER A 216 -3.98 10.59 -11.28
N VAL A 217 -3.72 10.32 -12.56
CA VAL A 217 -3.12 11.29 -13.48
C VAL A 217 -3.98 12.56 -13.62
N ASN A 218 -5.29 12.47 -13.38
CA ASN A 218 -6.22 13.59 -13.42
C ASN A 218 -6.41 14.30 -12.07
N GLY A 219 -5.60 13.95 -11.05
CA GLY A 219 -5.62 14.59 -9.73
C GLY A 219 -6.71 14.11 -8.78
N VAL A 220 -7.41 13.02 -9.09
CA VAL A 220 -8.33 12.37 -8.14
C VAL A 220 -7.51 11.70 -7.05
N LEU A 221 -7.83 11.98 -5.79
CA LEU A 221 -7.18 11.37 -4.62
C LEU A 221 -8.07 10.25 -4.05
N ALA A 222 -7.46 9.12 -3.71
CA ALA A 222 -8.09 8.04 -2.96
C ALA A 222 -7.26 7.70 -1.71
N ILE A 223 -7.93 7.55 -0.57
CA ILE A 223 -7.33 7.09 0.69
C ILE A 223 -8.03 5.81 1.13
N ALA A 224 -7.27 4.74 1.36
CA ALA A 224 -7.79 3.55 2.02
C ALA A 224 -7.89 3.82 3.52
N ASP A 225 -9.12 4.01 3.99
CA ASP A 225 -9.49 4.27 5.37
C ASP A 225 -9.87 2.94 6.03
N THR A 226 -8.83 2.18 6.34
CA THR A 226 -8.88 0.74 6.58
C THR A 226 -9.75 0.37 7.78
N GLN A 227 -9.62 1.08 8.89
CA GLN A 227 -10.37 0.77 10.12
C GLN A 227 -11.85 1.12 10.00
N PHE A 228 -12.19 2.01 9.07
CA PHE A 228 -13.59 2.35 8.77
C PHE A 228 -14.14 1.59 7.56
N TYR A 229 -13.38 0.60 7.05
CA TYR A 229 -13.81 -0.30 5.96
C TYR A 229 -14.32 0.44 4.73
N ARG A 230 -13.58 1.49 4.28
CA ARG A 230 -13.98 2.35 3.18
C ARG A 230 -12.79 2.92 2.41
N ILE A 231 -13.06 3.35 1.17
CA ILE A 231 -12.17 4.24 0.43
C ILE A 231 -12.81 5.62 0.39
N LEU A 232 -12.04 6.63 0.77
CA LEU A 232 -12.42 8.04 0.63
C LEU A 232 -11.86 8.58 -0.68
N VAL A 233 -12.70 9.24 -1.49
CA VAL A 233 -12.30 9.76 -2.79
C VAL A 233 -12.59 11.26 -2.89
N TRP A 234 -11.60 12.05 -3.28
CA TRP A 234 -11.71 13.46 -3.64
C TRP A 234 -11.49 13.61 -5.14
N ASN A 235 -12.41 14.28 -5.82
CA ASN A 235 -12.29 14.55 -7.26
C ASN A 235 -11.12 15.48 -7.61
N ASP A 236 -10.63 16.23 -6.63
CA ASP A 236 -9.42 17.06 -6.70
C ASP A 236 -8.63 16.91 -5.41
N LYS A 237 -7.40 16.43 -5.52
CA LYS A 237 -6.46 16.22 -4.39
C LYS A 237 -6.29 17.46 -3.50
N ASN A 238 -6.38 18.66 -4.08
CA ASN A 238 -6.21 19.90 -3.33
C ASN A 238 -7.36 20.17 -2.33
N ASN A 239 -8.54 19.63 -2.58
CA ASN A 239 -9.68 19.75 -1.67
C ASN A 239 -9.52 18.91 -0.40
N ALA A 240 -8.68 17.89 -0.38
CA ALA A 240 -8.53 16.98 0.76
C ALA A 240 -7.98 17.68 2.03
N PHE A 241 -7.31 18.82 1.87
CA PHE A 241 -6.77 19.58 3.00
C PHE A 241 -7.82 20.46 3.72
N SER A 242 -9.00 20.63 3.14
CA SER A 242 -9.99 21.58 3.67
C SER A 242 -11.45 21.14 3.54
N LYS A 243 -11.71 20.06 2.81
CA LYS A 243 -13.07 19.57 2.55
C LYS A 243 -13.14 18.05 2.79
N PRO A 244 -14.30 17.53 3.19
CA PRO A 244 -14.52 16.09 3.25
C PRO A 244 -14.40 15.47 1.84
N ALA A 245 -14.24 14.15 1.79
CA ALA A 245 -14.24 13.40 0.55
C ALA A 245 -15.58 13.62 -0.21
N ASN A 246 -15.50 13.58 -1.53
CA ASN A 246 -16.68 13.69 -2.37
C ASN A 246 -17.49 12.39 -2.40
N ILE A 247 -16.80 11.25 -2.32
CA ILE A 247 -17.36 9.91 -2.49
C ILE A 247 -16.79 8.98 -1.43
N ILE A 248 -17.62 8.07 -0.95
CA ILE A 248 -17.26 6.97 -0.07
C ILE A 248 -17.58 5.66 -0.79
N ILE A 249 -16.58 4.78 -0.94
CA ILE A 249 -16.79 3.41 -1.42
C ILE A 249 -16.80 2.48 -0.21
N GLY A 250 -17.77 1.57 -0.12
CA GLY A 250 -17.84 0.55 0.93
C GLY A 250 -18.71 0.89 2.13
N GLN A 251 -19.16 2.15 2.25
CA GLN A 251 -20.04 2.62 3.34
C GLN A 251 -21.06 3.62 2.79
N ASP A 252 -22.25 3.70 3.42
CA ASP A 252 -23.34 4.58 2.98
C ASP A 252 -23.07 6.06 3.22
N ASN A 253 -22.35 6.39 4.31
CA ASN A 253 -22.09 7.76 4.75
C ASN A 253 -20.80 7.82 5.61
N PHE A 254 -20.41 9.02 6.05
CA PHE A 254 -19.19 9.25 6.83
C PHE A 254 -19.24 8.66 8.24
N ASP A 255 -20.40 8.51 8.84
CA ASP A 255 -20.58 7.98 10.19
C ASP A 255 -20.63 6.45 10.21
N ALA A 256 -20.84 5.82 9.05
CA ALA A 256 -20.85 4.36 8.92
C ALA A 256 -19.42 3.79 8.95
N CYS A 257 -19.23 2.70 9.73
CA CYS A 257 -17.92 2.08 9.93
C CYS A 257 -18.01 0.55 10.11
N GLY A 258 -19.04 -0.08 9.57
CA GLY A 258 -19.28 -1.51 9.73
C GLY A 258 -18.52 -2.37 8.74
N GLN A 259 -17.78 -3.37 9.23
CA GLN A 259 -17.24 -4.45 8.39
C GLN A 259 -18.39 -5.04 7.55
N ASN A 260 -18.23 -5.06 6.23
CA ASN A 260 -19.29 -5.46 5.31
C ASN A 260 -20.66 -4.78 5.61
N GLN A 261 -20.67 -3.56 6.16
CA GLN A 261 -21.88 -2.86 6.60
C GLN A 261 -22.70 -3.69 7.61
N PHE A 262 -22.00 -4.43 8.50
CA PHE A 262 -22.58 -5.37 9.47
C PHE A 262 -23.35 -6.56 8.86
N ARG A 263 -23.16 -6.86 7.57
CA ARG A 263 -23.78 -8.02 6.89
C ARG A 263 -22.95 -9.27 7.12
N LEU A 264 -23.61 -10.42 7.14
CA LEU A 264 -22.99 -11.74 7.29
C LEU A 264 -22.15 -12.14 6.07
N SER A 265 -22.57 -11.71 4.87
CA SER A 265 -21.86 -11.95 3.63
C SER A 265 -21.47 -10.64 2.97
N PRO A 266 -20.34 -10.58 2.28
CA PRO A 266 -20.00 -9.41 1.47
C PRO A 266 -20.97 -9.23 0.30
N GLU A 267 -21.05 -8.02 -0.23
CA GLU A 267 -21.83 -7.67 -1.43
C GLU A 267 -20.97 -6.78 -2.35
N ALA A 268 -21.51 -6.39 -3.50
CA ALA A 268 -20.78 -5.58 -4.47
C ALA A 268 -20.39 -4.18 -3.96
N ASN A 269 -21.08 -3.68 -2.93
CA ASN A 269 -20.89 -2.35 -2.33
C ASN A 269 -20.33 -2.40 -0.90
N THR A 270 -19.81 -3.55 -0.46
CA THR A 270 -19.27 -3.69 0.90
C THR A 270 -17.76 -3.94 0.89
N LEU A 271 -17.08 -3.48 1.95
CA LEU A 271 -15.66 -3.68 2.16
C LEU A 271 -15.36 -4.25 3.54
N ASN A 272 -14.25 -4.99 3.62
CA ASN A 272 -13.70 -5.53 4.85
C ASN A 272 -12.18 -5.38 4.87
N TRP A 273 -11.63 -4.58 5.79
CA TRP A 273 -10.19 -4.35 5.92
C TRP A 273 -9.53 -3.98 4.58
N THR A 274 -9.99 -2.89 3.95
CA THR A 274 -9.38 -2.41 2.70
C THR A 274 -8.03 -1.74 3.00
N TYR A 275 -6.94 -2.22 2.37
CA TYR A 275 -5.59 -1.70 2.61
C TYR A 275 -5.04 -0.85 1.48
N ASP A 276 -5.49 -1.07 0.26
CA ASP A 276 -4.97 -0.34 -0.90
C ASP A 276 -6.02 -0.22 -2.00
N ALA A 277 -5.81 0.75 -2.89
CA ALA A 277 -6.55 0.93 -4.13
C ALA A 277 -5.60 1.44 -5.21
N CYS A 278 -5.96 1.31 -6.47
CA CYS A 278 -5.24 1.96 -7.57
C CYS A 278 -6.20 2.43 -8.64
N PHE A 279 -5.83 3.47 -9.37
CA PHE A 279 -6.59 3.93 -10.52
C PHE A 279 -6.23 3.08 -11.73
N TYR A 280 -7.25 2.76 -12.55
CA TYR A 280 -7.10 2.05 -13.79
C TYR A 280 -8.07 2.62 -14.84
N LYS A 281 -7.52 3.14 -15.95
CA LYS A 281 -8.30 3.88 -16.96
C LYS A 281 -9.10 5.00 -16.28
N GLU A 282 -10.40 5.04 -16.49
CA GLU A 282 -11.31 6.03 -15.88
C GLU A 282 -11.84 5.60 -14.49
N GLY A 283 -11.45 4.41 -14.04
CA GLY A 283 -12.00 3.77 -12.85
C GLY A 283 -11.00 3.59 -11.70
N ILE A 284 -11.41 2.77 -10.76
CA ILE A 284 -10.62 2.44 -9.57
C ILE A 284 -10.75 0.95 -9.23
N LEU A 285 -9.64 0.35 -8.83
CA LEU A 285 -9.56 -1.00 -8.27
C LEU A 285 -9.34 -0.89 -6.77
N VAL A 286 -10.07 -1.67 -5.99
CA VAL A 286 -10.03 -1.62 -4.52
C VAL A 286 -9.68 -3.00 -3.97
N ASN A 287 -8.61 -3.08 -3.17
CA ASN A 287 -8.30 -4.27 -2.40
C ASN A 287 -9.28 -4.41 -1.24
N ASP A 288 -10.20 -5.34 -1.35
CA ASP A 288 -11.10 -5.77 -0.28
C ASP A 288 -10.44 -6.95 0.45
N THR A 289 -9.41 -6.63 1.23
CA THR A 289 -8.44 -7.58 1.80
C THR A 289 -9.09 -8.62 2.70
N GLY A 290 -9.96 -8.19 3.61
CA GLY A 290 -10.61 -9.10 4.54
C GLY A 290 -11.61 -10.05 3.87
N ASN A 291 -12.15 -9.69 2.70
CA ASN A 291 -12.95 -10.58 1.85
C ASN A 291 -12.09 -11.30 0.80
N SER A 292 -10.78 -11.05 0.78
CA SER A 292 -9.80 -11.67 -0.11
C SER A 292 -10.19 -11.56 -1.59
N ARG A 293 -10.52 -10.35 -2.04
CA ARG A 293 -10.92 -10.03 -3.41
C ARG A 293 -10.46 -8.63 -3.81
N VAL A 294 -10.50 -8.35 -5.09
CA VAL A 294 -10.37 -7.00 -5.64
C VAL A 294 -11.70 -6.62 -6.25
N LEU A 295 -12.24 -5.45 -5.92
CA LEU A 295 -13.40 -4.87 -6.54
C LEU A 295 -12.99 -3.89 -7.63
N GLY A 296 -13.61 -3.98 -8.80
CA GLY A 296 -13.35 -3.11 -9.93
C GLY A 296 -14.56 -2.20 -10.23
N PHE A 297 -14.26 -0.92 -10.41
CA PHE A 297 -15.22 0.10 -10.87
C PHE A 297 -14.72 0.63 -12.21
N ASP A 298 -15.51 0.49 -13.28
CA ASP A 298 -15.14 0.92 -14.64
C ASP A 298 -15.01 2.46 -14.75
N SER A 299 -15.63 3.21 -13.84
CA SER A 299 -15.46 4.66 -13.65
C SER A 299 -15.44 5.01 -12.17
N ILE A 300 -14.84 6.16 -11.81
CA ILE A 300 -14.93 6.68 -10.43
C ILE A 300 -16.43 6.82 -10.05
N PRO A 301 -16.87 6.20 -8.95
CA PRO A 301 -18.25 6.32 -8.49
C PRO A 301 -18.70 7.77 -8.33
N LYS A 302 -19.96 8.06 -8.61
CA LYS A 302 -20.56 9.40 -8.48
C LYS A 302 -21.45 9.53 -7.23
N THR A 303 -21.73 8.42 -6.58
CA THR A 303 -22.55 8.36 -5.36
C THR A 303 -21.84 7.50 -4.33
N ASN A 304 -22.10 7.78 -3.05
CA ASN A 304 -21.62 6.94 -1.98
C ASN A 304 -22.19 5.52 -2.13
N ASN A 305 -21.42 4.55 -1.64
CA ASN A 305 -21.82 3.15 -1.58
C ASN A 305 -22.22 2.54 -2.94
N ALA A 306 -21.69 3.06 -4.04
CA ALA A 306 -21.92 2.47 -5.35
C ALA A 306 -21.45 1.01 -5.40
N PRO A 307 -22.20 0.10 -6.03
CA PRO A 307 -21.75 -1.27 -6.23
C PRO A 307 -20.58 -1.32 -7.22
N ALA A 308 -19.65 -2.24 -7.02
CA ALA A 308 -18.61 -2.54 -7.98
C ALA A 308 -19.20 -3.20 -9.23
N ASP A 309 -18.60 -2.93 -10.38
CA ASP A 309 -19.02 -3.47 -11.67
C ASP A 309 -18.56 -4.92 -11.85
N TRP A 310 -17.41 -5.27 -11.28
CA TRP A 310 -16.78 -6.60 -11.40
C TRP A 310 -15.82 -6.88 -10.25
N LEU A 311 -15.32 -8.12 -10.18
CA LEU A 311 -14.38 -8.55 -9.14
C LEU A 311 -13.32 -9.53 -9.64
N ILE A 312 -12.23 -9.65 -8.86
CA ILE A 312 -11.17 -10.64 -9.03
C ILE A 312 -11.02 -11.44 -7.73
N GLY A 313 -10.75 -12.73 -7.83
CA GLY A 313 -10.37 -13.60 -6.71
C GLY A 313 -11.49 -14.34 -6.04
N ARG A 314 -12.74 -14.10 -6.46
CA ARG A 314 -13.93 -14.81 -6.00
C ARG A 314 -14.87 -15.10 -7.15
N PRO A 315 -15.73 -16.14 -7.05
CA PRO A 315 -16.68 -16.47 -8.11
C PRO A 315 -17.84 -15.47 -8.20
N ASP A 316 -18.20 -14.84 -7.10
CA ASP A 316 -19.29 -13.87 -6.97
C ASP A 316 -19.06 -12.88 -5.83
N PHE A 317 -19.90 -11.86 -5.72
CA PHE A 317 -19.79 -10.82 -4.70
C PHE A 317 -20.10 -11.29 -3.27
N GLN A 318 -20.81 -12.38 -3.11
CA GLN A 318 -21.29 -12.91 -1.82
C GLN A 318 -20.33 -13.90 -1.19
N THR A 319 -19.40 -14.46 -1.97
CA THR A 319 -18.40 -15.39 -1.47
C THR A 319 -17.36 -14.69 -0.60
N SER A 320 -17.29 -15.09 0.68
CA SER A 320 -16.29 -14.58 1.65
C SER A 320 -14.94 -15.27 1.52
N SER A 321 -13.94 -14.74 2.23
CA SER A 321 -12.61 -15.33 2.33
C SER A 321 -12.58 -16.71 3.00
N GLU A 322 -13.59 -17.02 3.80
CA GLU A 322 -13.72 -18.28 4.54
C GLU A 322 -14.34 -19.41 3.69
N TYR A 323 -14.65 -19.14 2.42
CA TYR A 323 -15.22 -20.15 1.54
C TYR A 323 -14.29 -21.37 1.37
N LYS A 324 -14.88 -22.55 1.46
CA LYS A 324 -14.20 -23.86 1.36
C LYS A 324 -13.34 -23.94 0.08
N GLY A 325 -12.05 -24.14 0.22
CA GLY A 325 -11.09 -24.20 -0.89
C GLY A 325 -10.14 -22.98 -0.97
N ASN A 326 -10.40 -21.91 -0.23
CA ASN A 326 -9.54 -20.74 -0.22
C ASN A 326 -8.38 -20.79 0.79
N LEU A 327 -8.48 -21.68 1.77
CA LEU A 327 -7.46 -21.83 2.83
C LEU A 327 -6.16 -22.47 2.36
N THR A 328 -6.07 -22.97 1.13
CA THR A 328 -4.94 -23.73 0.62
C THR A 328 -4.14 -23.05 -0.48
N GLY A 329 -4.38 -21.77 -0.73
CA GLY A 329 -3.59 -21.01 -1.70
C GLY A 329 -3.66 -21.56 -3.11
N THR A 330 -4.86 -21.85 -3.64
CA THR A 330 -5.02 -22.33 -5.01
C THR A 330 -4.55 -21.30 -6.03
N GLN A 331 -4.18 -21.73 -7.24
CA GLN A 331 -3.70 -20.82 -8.29
C GLN A 331 -4.72 -19.71 -8.67
N SER A 332 -6.00 -19.96 -8.42
CA SER A 332 -7.11 -19.10 -8.80
C SER A 332 -7.70 -18.24 -7.65
N ALA A 333 -7.38 -18.56 -6.38
CA ALA A 333 -7.92 -17.84 -5.23
C ALA A 333 -6.86 -16.94 -4.63
N ILE A 334 -7.17 -15.66 -4.42
CA ILE A 334 -6.35 -14.73 -3.66
C ILE A 334 -6.68 -14.82 -2.16
N TYR A 335 -5.70 -14.49 -1.32
CA TYR A 335 -5.86 -14.51 0.12
C TYR A 335 -5.15 -13.32 0.77
N TRP A 336 -5.94 -12.46 1.41
CA TRP A 336 -5.47 -11.25 2.08
C TRP A 336 -4.53 -10.40 1.20
N PRO A 337 -4.99 -9.86 0.06
CA PRO A 337 -4.18 -8.98 -0.76
C PRO A 337 -3.99 -7.63 -0.07
N PHE A 338 -2.74 -7.14 0.05
CA PHE A 338 -2.45 -5.88 0.74
C PHE A 338 -2.12 -4.73 -0.18
N SER A 339 -1.53 -4.95 -1.32
CA SER A 339 -1.15 -3.88 -2.24
C SER A 339 -1.50 -4.20 -3.68
N ILE A 340 -1.83 -3.17 -4.43
CA ILE A 340 -2.27 -3.27 -5.81
C ILE A 340 -1.70 -2.11 -6.63
N THR A 341 -1.24 -2.40 -7.84
CA THR A 341 -0.85 -1.39 -8.82
C THR A 341 -1.14 -1.87 -10.24
N THR A 342 -1.23 -0.94 -11.17
CA THR A 342 -1.42 -1.24 -12.59
C THR A 342 -0.30 -0.63 -13.42
N PHE A 343 0.08 -1.32 -14.50
CA PHE A 343 1.03 -0.83 -15.48
C PHE A 343 0.78 -1.50 -16.84
N ASN A 344 0.60 -0.73 -17.91
CA ASN A 344 0.37 -1.22 -19.28
C ASN A 344 -0.71 -2.32 -19.38
N ASP A 345 -1.93 -2.02 -18.92
CA ASP A 345 -3.08 -2.95 -18.86
C ASP A 345 -2.82 -4.25 -18.07
N LYS A 346 -1.80 -4.25 -17.22
CA LYS A 346 -1.55 -5.34 -16.26
C LYS A 346 -1.83 -4.89 -14.85
N LEU A 347 -2.39 -5.81 -14.09
CA LEU A 347 -2.55 -5.71 -12.64
C LEU A 347 -1.40 -6.45 -11.97
N PHE A 348 -0.84 -5.85 -10.92
CA PHE A 348 0.11 -6.45 -10.00
C PHE A 348 -0.50 -6.43 -8.61
N LEU A 349 -0.67 -7.60 -8.02
CA LEU A 349 -1.36 -7.77 -6.74
C LEU A 349 -0.44 -8.49 -5.76
N ALA A 350 -0.16 -7.87 -4.64
CA ALA A 350 0.50 -8.54 -3.52
C ALA A 350 -0.52 -9.45 -2.81
N ASP A 351 -0.55 -10.72 -3.21
CA ASP A 351 -1.38 -11.78 -2.63
C ASP A 351 -0.68 -12.32 -1.37
N THR A 352 -0.69 -11.48 -0.35
CA THR A 352 0.16 -11.52 0.85
C THR A 352 -0.02 -12.81 1.64
N GLY A 353 -1.25 -13.25 1.83
CA GLY A 353 -1.56 -14.48 2.57
C GLY A 353 -1.12 -15.76 1.85
N ASN A 354 -0.90 -15.68 0.53
CA ASN A 354 -0.37 -16.77 -0.30
C ASN A 354 1.13 -16.59 -0.65
N HIS A 355 1.79 -15.59 -0.05
CA HIS A 355 3.23 -15.35 -0.22
C HIS A 355 3.68 -15.20 -1.69
N ARG A 356 2.92 -14.42 -2.49
CA ARG A 356 3.18 -14.28 -3.93
C ARG A 356 2.72 -12.93 -4.46
N ILE A 357 3.17 -12.60 -5.65
CA ILE A 357 2.59 -11.56 -6.49
C ILE A 357 1.79 -12.23 -7.61
N ILE A 358 0.56 -11.79 -7.83
CA ILE A 358 -0.22 -12.16 -9.01
C ILE A 358 -0.04 -11.04 -10.02
N ILE A 359 0.28 -11.41 -11.26
CA ILE A 359 0.38 -10.51 -12.39
C ILE A 359 -0.64 -10.98 -13.42
N CYS A 360 -1.59 -10.12 -13.79
CA CYS A 360 -2.61 -10.48 -14.74
C CYS A 360 -2.90 -9.36 -15.75
N ASP A 361 -3.28 -9.75 -16.97
CA ASP A 361 -3.76 -8.86 -18.01
C ASP A 361 -5.24 -8.52 -17.74
N LEU A 362 -5.60 -7.21 -17.78
CA LEU A 362 -6.94 -6.69 -17.55
C LEU A 362 -7.66 -6.35 -18.88
#